data_eee926c98e581af70698b9a93adb6de5
#
_entry.id   eee926c98e581af70698b9a93adb6de5
#
_cell.length_a   1.000
_cell.length_b   1.000
_cell.length_c   1.000
_cell.angle_alpha   90.00
_cell.angle_beta   90.00
_cell.angle_gamma   90.00
#
_symmetry.space_group_name_H-M   'P 1'
#
loop_
_entity.id
_entity.type
_entity.pdbx_description
1 polymer ?
#
loop_
_entity_poly.entity_id
_entity_poly.type
_entity_poly.pdbx_seq_one_letter_code
_entity_poly.pdbx_strand_id
1 'polypeptide(L)'
;MIERLDVVEEPRKEWDLRMEIASAPRSGAVVATLRDAEVRRGGFTLGPVSLQIDWADRVAVTGANGAGKSTLLGALLGRVPLTAGQASLGSGVLIGEVDQARKLFHGEESLLDAFCAAVPDTEPVEVRTLLAKFGLKSDHVLRSAGTLSPGERTRAALALLQGRGVNLLVLDEPTNHLDLPAIEQLESALDAYEGTLLLVTHDRRMLDAVHVTRRLDVADGKVTER
;
A
#
# COMPACT_ATOMS: atom_id res chain seq x y z
N MET A 1 -38.88 -40.46 17.81
CA MET A 1 -38.14 -39.85 16.71
C MET A 1 -37.59 -38.54 17.25
N ILE A 2 -36.29 -38.49 17.62
CA ILE A 2 -35.65 -37.31 18.22
C ILE A 2 -34.95 -36.60 17.06
N GLU A 3 -35.46 -35.43 16.68
CA GLU A 3 -34.82 -34.57 15.69
C GLU A 3 -33.44 -34.13 16.20
N ARG A 4 -32.42 -34.43 15.42
CA ARG A 4 -31.08 -33.87 15.63
C ARG A 4 -31.16 -32.36 15.39
N LEU A 5 -31.00 -31.58 16.46
CA LEU A 5 -30.69 -30.14 16.35
C LEU A 5 -29.30 -30.01 15.75
N ASP A 6 -29.22 -29.35 14.61
CA ASP A 6 -27.94 -28.92 14.03
C ASP A 6 -27.26 -27.96 15.03
N VAL A 7 -26.06 -28.35 15.46
CA VAL A 7 -25.22 -27.49 16.28
C VAL A 7 -24.78 -26.35 15.39
N VAL A 8 -25.33 -25.16 15.58
CA VAL A 8 -24.83 -23.94 14.99
C VAL A 8 -23.45 -23.71 15.61
N GLU A 9 -22.40 -23.88 14.81
CA GLU A 9 -21.04 -23.49 15.24
C GLU A 9 -21.07 -22.01 15.61
N GLU A 10 -20.65 -21.70 16.84
CA GLU A 10 -20.42 -20.29 17.23
C GLU A 10 -19.53 -19.60 16.19
N PRO A 11 -19.86 -18.40 15.70
CA PRO A 11 -18.99 -17.66 14.83
C PRO A 11 -17.64 -17.53 15.53
N ARG A 12 -16.58 -18.01 14.88
CA ARG A 12 -15.21 -17.87 15.38
C ARG A 12 -15.04 -16.40 15.78
N LYS A 13 -14.72 -16.16 17.05
CA LYS A 13 -14.34 -14.83 17.53
C LYS A 13 -13.28 -14.32 16.58
N GLU A 14 -13.64 -13.37 15.71
CA GLU A 14 -12.67 -12.59 14.97
C GLU A 14 -11.81 -11.91 16.03
N TRP A 15 -10.57 -12.33 16.11
CA TRP A 15 -9.58 -11.63 16.90
C TRP A 15 -9.44 -10.28 16.22
N ASP A 16 -9.69 -9.20 16.96
CA ASP A 16 -9.32 -7.84 16.57
C ASP A 16 -7.78 -7.81 16.43
N LEU A 17 -7.32 -8.24 15.27
CA LEU A 17 -5.91 -8.23 14.93
C LEU A 17 -5.58 -6.78 14.55
N ARG A 18 -5.20 -5.97 15.52
CA ARG A 18 -4.64 -4.65 15.25
C ARG A 18 -3.30 -4.86 14.57
N MET A 19 -3.30 -4.76 13.26
CA MET A 19 -2.09 -4.80 12.47
C MET A 19 -1.41 -3.44 12.60
N GLU A 20 -0.40 -3.36 13.44
CA GLU A 20 0.45 -2.17 13.53
C GLU A 20 1.62 -2.37 12.56
N ILE A 21 1.67 -1.58 11.51
CA ILE A 21 2.88 -1.45 10.70
C ILE A 21 3.82 -0.56 11.51
N ALA A 22 4.89 -1.15 12.07
CA ALA A 22 5.86 -0.40 12.84
C ALA A 22 6.46 0.74 12.00
N SER A 23 6.69 1.89 12.62
CA SER A 23 7.23 3.05 11.93
C SER A 23 8.60 2.73 11.34
N ALA A 24 8.73 2.99 10.06
CA ALA A 24 9.99 2.93 9.36
C ALA A 24 10.90 4.11 9.75
N PRO A 25 12.21 3.99 9.56
CA PRO A 25 13.13 5.10 9.80
C PRO A 25 12.68 6.34 9.03
N ARG A 26 12.67 7.50 9.70
CA ARG A 26 12.28 8.77 9.10
C ARG A 26 13.19 9.12 7.92
N SER A 27 12.62 9.37 6.74
CA SER A 27 13.36 9.71 5.52
C SER A 27 13.85 11.16 5.44
N GLY A 28 13.64 11.96 6.47
CA GLY A 28 13.86 13.40 6.46
C GLY A 28 12.54 14.17 6.55
N ALA A 29 12.56 15.50 6.44
CA ALA A 29 11.36 16.32 6.49
C ALA A 29 10.59 16.30 5.16
N VAL A 30 11.30 16.33 4.04
CA VAL A 30 10.73 16.31 2.68
C VAL A 30 10.92 14.93 2.07
N VAL A 31 9.83 14.33 1.62
CA VAL A 31 9.79 12.99 1.03
C VAL A 31 9.91 13.05 -0.49
N ALA A 32 9.14 13.93 -1.13
CA ALA A 32 9.18 14.09 -2.58
C ALA A 32 8.84 15.52 -2.98
N THR A 33 9.40 15.98 -4.10
CA THR A 33 9.13 17.33 -4.62
C THR A 33 9.02 17.31 -6.14
N LEU A 34 8.03 18.03 -6.66
CA LEU A 34 7.95 18.47 -8.06
C LEU A 34 8.09 19.99 -8.12
N ARG A 35 8.85 20.51 -9.09
CA ARG A 35 9.00 21.95 -9.36
C ARG A 35 8.77 22.19 -10.84
N ASP A 36 7.69 22.90 -11.16
CA ASP A 36 7.24 23.22 -12.52
C ASP A 36 7.31 22.02 -13.46
N ALA A 37 6.95 20.84 -12.90
CA ALA A 37 7.08 19.56 -13.56
C ALA A 37 6.01 19.41 -14.63
N GLU A 38 6.43 19.05 -15.85
CA GLU A 38 5.54 18.70 -16.95
C GLU A 38 5.86 17.30 -17.47
N VAL A 39 4.80 16.56 -17.82
CA VAL A 39 4.90 15.28 -18.54
C VAL A 39 4.02 15.33 -19.76
N ARG A 40 4.60 15.10 -20.95
CA ARG A 40 3.86 15.00 -22.21
C ARG A 40 3.92 13.58 -22.75
N ARG A 41 2.74 13.04 -23.06
CA ARG A 41 2.60 11.71 -23.68
C ARG A 41 1.53 11.75 -24.76
N GLY A 42 1.94 11.71 -26.01
CA GLY A 42 1.02 11.87 -27.14
C GLY A 42 0.25 13.19 -27.06
N GLY A 43 -1.09 13.12 -27.06
CA GLY A 43 -1.97 14.30 -26.93
C GLY A 43 -2.25 14.75 -25.48
N PHE A 44 -1.69 14.04 -24.46
CA PHE A 44 -1.92 14.35 -23.06
C PHE A 44 -0.74 15.13 -22.45
N THR A 45 -1.04 16.14 -21.67
CA THR A 45 -0.05 16.91 -20.89
C THR A 45 -0.49 17.00 -19.45
N LEU A 46 0.39 16.61 -18.54
CA LEU A 46 0.25 16.87 -17.10
C LEU A 46 1.13 18.05 -16.73
N GLY A 47 0.59 19.01 -16.02
CA GLY A 47 1.35 20.14 -15.48
C GLY A 47 1.20 21.45 -16.24
N PRO A 48 2.02 22.48 -15.88
CA PRO A 48 3.08 22.44 -14.86
C PRO A 48 2.55 22.19 -13.44
N VAL A 49 3.27 21.36 -12.68
CA VAL A 49 2.92 21.03 -11.28
C VAL A 49 4.10 21.37 -10.37
N SER A 50 3.84 22.14 -9.32
CA SER A 50 4.76 22.35 -8.20
C SER A 50 4.10 21.82 -6.94
N LEU A 51 4.70 20.78 -6.34
CA LEU A 51 4.13 20.02 -5.22
C LEU A 51 5.25 19.52 -4.31
N GLN A 52 5.05 19.58 -3.00
CA GLN A 52 5.93 18.98 -2.01
C GLN A 52 5.12 18.01 -1.15
N ILE A 53 5.69 16.84 -0.92
CA ILE A 53 5.18 15.83 0.01
C ILE A 53 6.14 15.78 1.18
N ASP A 54 5.62 15.98 2.37
CA ASP A 54 6.38 15.98 3.60
C ASP A 54 6.24 14.65 4.36
N TRP A 55 7.09 14.47 5.36
CA TRP A 55 7.04 13.29 6.24
C TRP A 55 5.70 13.19 6.94
N ALA A 56 5.15 11.98 6.96
CA ALA A 56 3.85 11.63 7.53
C ALA A 56 2.64 12.31 6.85
N ASP A 57 2.81 12.95 5.69
CA ASP A 57 1.67 13.36 4.87
C ASP A 57 0.84 12.14 4.47
N ARG A 58 -0.49 12.30 4.52
CA ARG A 58 -1.47 11.32 4.06
C ARG A 58 -2.25 11.91 2.90
N VAL A 59 -1.73 11.70 1.70
CA VAL A 59 -2.18 12.40 0.49
C VAL A 59 -3.09 11.49 -0.33
N ALA A 60 -4.31 11.94 -0.56
CA ALA A 60 -5.19 11.32 -1.54
C ALA A 60 -5.07 12.00 -2.91
N VAL A 61 -4.96 11.20 -3.97
CA VAL A 61 -4.99 11.65 -5.36
C VAL A 61 -6.31 11.20 -5.98
N THR A 62 -7.16 12.15 -6.33
CA THR A 62 -8.51 11.94 -6.87
C THR A 62 -8.60 12.44 -8.31
N GLY A 63 -9.65 12.04 -9.02
CA GLY A 63 -9.90 12.48 -10.40
C GLY A 63 -10.43 11.35 -11.29
N ALA A 64 -10.98 11.69 -12.43
CA ALA A 64 -11.53 10.73 -13.39
C ALA A 64 -10.46 9.75 -13.92
N ASN A 65 -10.91 8.61 -14.47
CA ASN A 65 -10.01 7.69 -15.17
C ASN A 65 -9.40 8.40 -16.39
N GLY A 66 -8.08 8.24 -16.56
CA GLY A 66 -7.35 8.93 -17.64
C GLY A 66 -6.98 10.39 -17.34
N ALA A 67 -7.39 10.97 -16.20
CA ALA A 67 -7.06 12.36 -15.83
C ALA A 67 -5.56 12.62 -15.60
N GLY A 68 -4.75 11.56 -15.39
CA GLY A 68 -3.31 11.68 -15.17
C GLY A 68 -2.82 11.32 -13.78
N LYS A 69 -3.65 10.70 -12.92
CA LYS A 69 -3.29 10.30 -11.55
C LYS A 69 -2.02 9.44 -11.48
N SER A 70 -1.98 8.35 -12.23
CA SER A 70 -0.80 7.45 -12.28
C SER A 70 0.41 8.12 -12.93
N THR A 71 0.18 9.10 -13.83
CA THR A 71 1.27 9.92 -14.41
C THR A 71 1.86 10.86 -13.35
N LEU A 72 1.00 11.49 -12.53
CA LEU A 72 1.44 12.32 -11.41
C LEU A 72 2.26 11.52 -10.40
N LEU A 73 1.76 10.35 -9.97
CA LEU A 73 2.51 9.45 -9.10
C LEU A 73 3.84 9.03 -9.71
N GLY A 74 3.82 8.61 -11.00
CA GLY A 74 5.04 8.21 -11.69
C GLY A 74 6.07 9.34 -11.81
N ALA A 75 5.63 10.58 -12.03
CA ALA A 75 6.49 11.75 -12.03
C ALA A 75 7.08 12.03 -10.64
N LEU A 76 6.23 11.98 -9.60
CA LEU A 76 6.63 12.23 -8.21
C LEU A 76 7.65 11.19 -7.71
N LEU A 77 7.48 9.93 -8.14
CA LEU A 77 8.37 8.82 -7.78
C LEU A 77 9.59 8.67 -8.71
N GLY A 78 9.78 9.58 -9.67
CA GLY A 78 10.89 9.54 -10.61
C GLY A 78 10.84 8.40 -11.64
N ARG A 79 9.67 7.77 -11.84
CA ARG A 79 9.46 6.63 -12.78
C ARG A 79 9.06 7.07 -14.17
N VAL A 80 8.53 8.28 -14.26
CA VAL A 80 8.11 8.89 -15.52
C VAL A 80 9.04 10.05 -15.82
N PRO A 81 9.71 10.05 -16.99
CA PRO A 81 10.58 11.16 -17.35
C PRO A 81 9.76 12.44 -17.53
N LEU A 82 10.27 13.54 -16.96
CA LEU A 82 9.68 14.85 -17.13
C LEU A 82 10.05 15.43 -18.50
N THR A 83 9.12 16.16 -19.11
CA THR A 83 9.38 16.97 -20.31
C THR A 83 9.98 18.33 -19.94
N ALA A 84 9.59 18.85 -18.77
CA ALA A 84 10.13 20.09 -18.18
C ALA A 84 10.04 20.05 -16.66
N GLY A 85 10.77 20.96 -15.98
CA GLY A 85 10.80 21.03 -14.53
C GLY A 85 11.74 20.03 -13.88
N GLN A 86 11.54 19.78 -12.59
CA GLN A 86 12.39 18.90 -11.77
C GLN A 86 11.54 18.05 -10.82
N ALA A 87 12.01 16.82 -10.57
CA ALA A 87 11.50 15.94 -9.53
C ALA A 87 12.65 15.49 -8.64
N SER A 88 12.41 15.39 -7.33
CA SER A 88 13.37 14.83 -6.39
C SER A 88 12.70 14.02 -5.31
N LEU A 89 13.38 12.95 -4.89
CA LEU A 89 13.02 12.14 -3.72
C LEU A 89 14.04 12.38 -2.60
N GLY A 90 13.58 12.34 -1.36
CA GLY A 90 14.46 12.39 -0.20
C GLY A 90 15.43 11.19 -0.18
N SER A 91 16.66 11.40 0.27
CA SER A 91 17.74 10.40 0.21
C SER A 91 17.47 9.12 1.01
N GLY A 92 16.62 9.20 2.03
CA GLY A 92 16.24 8.04 2.87
C GLY A 92 14.86 7.47 2.54
N VAL A 93 14.27 7.82 1.39
CA VAL A 93 12.93 7.35 1.02
C VAL A 93 12.99 5.90 0.51
N LEU A 94 12.27 5.01 1.20
CA LEU A 94 12.05 3.63 0.82
C LEU A 94 10.58 3.46 0.39
N ILE A 95 10.39 3.33 -0.92
CA ILE A 95 9.06 3.25 -1.53
C ILE A 95 8.54 1.82 -1.46
N GLY A 96 7.28 1.64 -1.06
CA GLY A 96 6.57 0.37 -1.12
C GLY A 96 5.23 0.50 -1.83
N GLU A 97 4.89 -0.51 -2.62
CA GLU A 97 3.60 -0.64 -3.29
C GLU A 97 2.93 -1.94 -2.91
N VAL A 98 1.72 -1.88 -2.38
CA VAL A 98 0.98 -3.06 -1.92
C VAL A 98 0.73 -4.04 -3.06
N ASP A 99 0.36 -3.56 -4.24
CA ASP A 99 0.08 -4.43 -5.39
C ASP A 99 1.33 -5.14 -5.93
N GLN A 100 2.49 -4.47 -5.91
CA GLN A 100 3.75 -5.12 -6.28
C GLN A 100 4.13 -6.18 -5.25
N ALA A 101 3.97 -5.87 -3.95
CA ALA A 101 4.25 -6.82 -2.87
C ALA A 101 3.32 -8.04 -2.93
N ARG A 102 2.02 -7.86 -3.25
CA ARG A 102 1.07 -8.97 -3.45
C ARG A 102 1.50 -9.91 -4.58
N LYS A 103 2.06 -9.39 -5.67
CA LYS A 103 2.49 -10.19 -6.84
C LYS A 103 3.60 -11.17 -6.49
N LEU A 104 4.37 -10.91 -5.44
CA LEU A 104 5.42 -11.82 -4.98
C LEU A 104 4.86 -13.11 -4.34
N PHE A 105 3.58 -13.13 -3.94
CA PHE A 105 2.96 -14.24 -3.26
C PHE A 105 1.94 -14.97 -4.17
N HIS A 106 2.37 -15.36 -5.37
CA HIS A 106 1.58 -16.12 -6.35
C HIS A 106 2.24 -17.43 -6.79
N GLY A 107 3.46 -17.71 -6.32
CA GLY A 107 4.24 -18.89 -6.68
C GLY A 107 3.82 -20.17 -5.95
N GLU A 108 4.47 -21.28 -6.31
CA GLU A 108 4.27 -22.59 -5.68
C GLU A 108 5.12 -22.76 -4.41
N GLU A 109 6.16 -21.94 -4.23
CA GLU A 109 6.98 -21.92 -3.02
C GLU A 109 6.14 -21.61 -1.77
N SER A 110 6.65 -22.03 -0.60
CA SER A 110 5.98 -21.67 0.66
C SER A 110 5.97 -20.16 0.88
N LEU A 111 4.98 -19.66 1.64
CA LEU A 111 4.94 -18.24 2.01
C LEU A 111 6.25 -17.81 2.69
N LEU A 112 6.84 -18.67 3.52
CA LEU A 112 8.11 -18.39 4.20
C LEU A 112 9.25 -18.21 3.20
N ASP A 113 9.37 -19.13 2.25
CA ASP A 113 10.48 -19.10 1.27
C ASP A 113 10.35 -17.87 0.35
N ALA A 114 9.14 -17.59 -0.15
CA ALA A 114 8.85 -16.42 -0.94
C ALA A 114 9.18 -15.11 -0.18
N PHE A 115 8.84 -15.07 1.11
CA PHE A 115 9.12 -13.91 1.95
C PHE A 115 10.63 -13.76 2.23
N CYS A 116 11.33 -14.85 2.62
CA CYS A 116 12.77 -14.81 2.85
C CYS A 116 13.55 -14.40 1.60
N ALA A 117 13.14 -14.88 0.43
CA ALA A 117 13.73 -14.45 -0.84
C ALA A 117 13.58 -12.93 -1.09
N ALA A 118 12.50 -12.34 -0.59
CA ALA A 118 12.21 -10.91 -0.73
C ALA A 118 12.91 -10.02 0.31
N VAL A 119 13.38 -10.59 1.44
CA VAL A 119 14.14 -9.93 2.52
C VAL A 119 15.35 -10.78 2.93
N PRO A 120 16.38 -10.92 2.07
CA PRO A 120 17.47 -11.88 2.25
C PRO A 120 18.32 -11.63 3.51
N ASP A 121 18.30 -10.40 4.02
CA ASP A 121 19.07 -10.01 5.22
C ASP A 121 18.33 -10.29 6.54
N THR A 122 17.13 -10.89 6.46
CA THR A 122 16.29 -11.17 7.64
C THR A 122 16.26 -12.67 7.91
N GLU A 123 16.54 -13.05 9.16
CA GLU A 123 16.53 -14.46 9.56
C GLU A 123 15.12 -15.08 9.48
N PRO A 124 14.97 -16.36 9.05
CA PRO A 124 13.65 -17.01 8.92
C PRO A 124 12.81 -17.00 10.18
N VAL A 125 13.42 -16.97 11.37
CA VAL A 125 12.70 -16.86 12.66
C VAL A 125 12.06 -15.48 12.82
N GLU A 126 12.75 -14.43 12.42
CA GLU A 126 12.25 -13.06 12.44
C GLU A 126 11.11 -12.89 11.42
N VAL A 127 11.26 -13.48 10.22
CA VAL A 127 10.20 -13.52 9.21
C VAL A 127 8.94 -14.19 9.76
N ARG A 128 9.05 -15.34 10.43
CA ARG A 128 7.91 -16.02 11.06
C ARG A 128 7.24 -15.14 12.12
N THR A 129 8.04 -14.46 12.93
CA THR A 129 7.54 -13.55 13.96
C THR A 129 6.80 -12.37 13.33
N LEU A 130 7.34 -11.81 12.26
CA LEU A 130 6.72 -10.72 11.52
C LEU A 130 5.40 -11.17 10.88
N LEU A 131 5.38 -12.30 10.17
CA LEU A 131 4.18 -12.87 9.58
C LEU A 131 3.09 -13.14 10.63
N ALA A 132 3.48 -13.63 11.82
CA ALA A 132 2.54 -13.89 12.91
C ALA A 132 1.88 -12.60 13.43
N LYS A 133 2.58 -11.45 13.45
CA LYS A 133 2.01 -10.13 13.78
C LYS A 133 0.90 -9.72 12.82
N PHE A 134 0.97 -10.18 11.57
CA PHE A 134 -0.06 -9.97 10.54
C PHE A 134 -1.07 -11.13 10.47
N GLY A 135 -1.14 -11.98 11.53
CA GLY A 135 -2.10 -13.07 11.64
C GLY A 135 -1.83 -14.26 10.72
N LEU A 136 -0.63 -14.32 10.13
CA LEU A 136 -0.19 -15.43 9.30
C LEU A 136 0.62 -16.42 10.17
N LYS A 137 -0.09 -17.37 10.79
CA LYS A 137 0.47 -18.35 11.75
C LYS A 137 1.13 -19.54 11.04
N SER A 138 1.58 -20.53 11.81
CA SER A 138 2.40 -21.66 11.35
C SER A 138 1.83 -22.44 10.15
N ASP A 139 0.54 -22.63 10.08
CA ASP A 139 -0.17 -23.32 8.99
C ASP A 139 -0.19 -22.49 7.67
N HIS A 140 -0.19 -21.16 7.78
CA HIS A 140 -0.08 -20.27 6.61
C HIS A 140 1.35 -20.23 6.06
N VAL A 141 2.34 -20.23 6.96
CA VAL A 141 3.76 -20.00 6.64
C VAL A 141 4.33 -21.10 5.74
N LEU A 142 3.84 -22.35 5.93
CA LEU A 142 4.29 -23.53 5.19
C LEU A 142 3.45 -23.81 3.93
N ARG A 143 2.32 -23.12 3.75
CA ARG A 143 1.48 -23.28 2.56
C ARG A 143 2.12 -22.59 1.35
N SER A 144 1.82 -23.12 0.15
CA SER A 144 2.15 -22.44 -1.10
C SER A 144 1.57 -21.03 -1.12
N ALA A 145 2.39 -20.04 -1.45
CA ALA A 145 2.00 -18.64 -1.50
C ALA A 145 0.83 -18.39 -2.47
N GLY A 146 0.76 -19.16 -3.56
CA GLY A 146 -0.33 -19.09 -4.53
C GLY A 146 -1.69 -19.52 -3.98
N THR A 147 -1.75 -20.28 -2.86
CA THR A 147 -2.99 -20.74 -2.22
C THR A 147 -3.55 -19.76 -1.19
N LEU A 148 -2.87 -18.65 -0.94
CA LEU A 148 -3.33 -17.63 -0.02
C LEU A 148 -4.61 -16.95 -0.54
N SER A 149 -5.55 -16.69 0.35
CA SER A 149 -6.72 -15.86 0.04
C SER A 149 -6.28 -14.41 -0.29
N PRO A 150 -7.13 -13.60 -0.94
CA PRO A 150 -6.81 -12.19 -1.19
C PRO A 150 -6.43 -11.41 0.07
N GLY A 151 -7.14 -11.65 1.20
CA GLY A 151 -6.85 -11.02 2.49
C GLY A 151 -5.53 -11.51 3.10
N GLU A 152 -5.26 -12.83 3.09
CA GLU A 152 -3.97 -13.38 3.54
C GLU A 152 -2.81 -12.82 2.73
N ARG A 153 -2.97 -12.71 1.42
CA ARG A 153 -1.96 -12.14 0.52
C ARG A 153 -1.73 -10.66 0.78
N THR A 154 -2.79 -9.89 1.10
CA THR A 154 -2.67 -8.49 1.50
C THR A 154 -1.88 -8.36 2.80
N ARG A 155 -2.17 -9.21 3.80
CA ARG A 155 -1.42 -9.22 5.07
C ARG A 155 0.03 -9.59 4.88
N ALA A 156 0.33 -10.58 4.03
CA ALA A 156 1.70 -10.94 3.67
C ALA A 156 2.44 -9.77 2.99
N ALA A 157 1.77 -9.07 2.08
CA ALA A 157 2.33 -7.88 1.42
C ALA A 157 2.64 -6.75 2.41
N LEU A 158 1.73 -6.46 3.33
CA LEU A 158 1.94 -5.44 4.37
C LEU A 158 3.08 -5.82 5.32
N ALA A 159 3.14 -7.08 5.74
CA ALA A 159 4.26 -7.60 6.52
C ALA A 159 5.60 -7.44 5.78
N LEU A 160 5.63 -7.73 4.47
CA LEU A 160 6.82 -7.57 3.64
C LEU A 160 7.26 -6.11 3.55
N LEU A 161 6.32 -5.18 3.34
CA LEU A 161 6.62 -3.74 3.28
C LEU A 161 7.18 -3.24 4.60
N GLN A 162 6.65 -3.73 5.73
CA GLN A 162 7.23 -3.46 7.05
C GLN A 162 8.65 -4.05 7.18
N GLY A 163 8.87 -5.31 6.79
CA GLY A 163 10.18 -5.96 6.85
C GLY A 163 11.24 -5.25 6.01
N ARG A 164 10.83 -4.60 4.93
CA ARG A 164 11.68 -3.75 4.09
C ARG A 164 11.90 -2.34 4.61
N GLY A 165 11.30 -1.97 5.74
CA GLY A 165 11.42 -0.63 6.30
C GLY A 165 10.83 0.47 5.43
N VAL A 166 9.77 0.16 4.67
CA VAL A 166 9.10 1.11 3.77
C VAL A 166 8.57 2.31 4.57
N ASN A 167 8.92 3.51 4.12
CA ASN A 167 8.55 4.78 4.76
C ASN A 167 7.73 5.72 3.85
N LEU A 168 7.61 5.38 2.56
CA LEU A 168 6.66 5.96 1.62
C LEU A 168 5.81 4.84 1.03
N LEU A 169 4.56 4.76 1.46
CA LEU A 169 3.61 3.75 0.99
C LEU A 169 2.76 4.33 -0.14
N VAL A 170 2.72 3.64 -1.26
CA VAL A 170 1.96 4.04 -2.45
C VAL A 170 0.91 2.99 -2.77
N LEU A 171 -0.34 3.43 -2.89
CA LEU A 171 -1.48 2.60 -3.25
C LEU A 171 -2.22 3.21 -4.43
N ASP A 172 -2.43 2.42 -5.47
CA ASP A 172 -3.22 2.82 -6.65
C ASP A 172 -4.45 1.89 -6.73
N GLU A 173 -5.64 2.43 -6.40
CA GLU A 173 -6.92 1.73 -6.33
C GLU A 173 -6.84 0.39 -5.54
N PRO A 174 -6.38 0.41 -4.27
CA PRO A 174 -6.00 -0.79 -3.55
C PRO A 174 -7.16 -1.70 -3.16
N THR A 175 -8.40 -1.22 -3.21
CA THR A 175 -9.63 -1.99 -2.91
C THR A 175 -10.08 -2.88 -4.06
N ASN A 176 -9.54 -2.67 -5.26
CA ASN A 176 -9.89 -3.48 -6.42
C ASN A 176 -9.53 -4.95 -6.17
N HIS A 177 -10.50 -5.84 -6.44
CA HIS A 177 -10.38 -7.30 -6.28
C HIS A 177 -10.23 -7.79 -4.84
N LEU A 178 -10.54 -6.95 -3.84
CA LEU A 178 -10.61 -7.36 -2.44
C LEU A 178 -12.06 -7.60 -2.02
N ASP A 179 -12.25 -8.59 -1.16
CA ASP A 179 -13.47 -8.78 -0.39
C ASP A 179 -13.53 -7.79 0.79
N LEU A 180 -14.71 -7.62 1.37
CA LEU A 180 -14.92 -6.67 2.46
C LEU A 180 -13.99 -6.91 3.67
N PRO A 181 -13.76 -8.15 4.15
CA PRO A 181 -12.80 -8.41 5.23
C PRO A 181 -11.36 -7.97 4.89
N ALA A 182 -10.92 -8.16 3.65
CA ALA A 182 -9.58 -7.73 3.22
C ALA A 182 -9.47 -6.20 3.13
N ILE A 183 -10.54 -5.51 2.73
CA ILE A 183 -10.60 -4.04 2.73
C ILE A 183 -10.49 -3.52 4.17
N GLU A 184 -11.26 -4.05 5.11
CA GLU A 184 -11.22 -3.64 6.52
C GLU A 184 -9.85 -3.86 7.17
N GLN A 185 -9.19 -4.97 6.83
CA GLN A 185 -7.82 -5.24 7.27
C GLN A 185 -6.81 -4.24 6.68
N LEU A 186 -6.97 -3.89 5.40
CA LEU A 186 -6.12 -2.88 4.75
C LEU A 186 -6.34 -1.50 5.37
N GLU A 187 -7.60 -1.09 5.57
CA GLU A 187 -7.96 0.18 6.23
C GLU A 187 -7.32 0.28 7.62
N SER A 188 -7.46 -0.76 8.44
CA SER A 188 -6.86 -0.80 9.79
C SER A 188 -5.33 -0.72 9.76
N ALA A 189 -4.68 -1.42 8.83
CA ALA A 189 -3.22 -1.37 8.69
C ALA A 189 -2.73 0.01 8.23
N LEU A 190 -3.46 0.64 7.29
CA LEU A 190 -3.12 1.97 6.80
C LEU A 190 -3.36 3.06 7.85
N ASP A 191 -4.40 2.92 8.67
CA ASP A 191 -4.66 3.84 9.77
C ASP A 191 -3.50 3.84 10.79
N ALA A 192 -3.01 2.66 11.16
CA ALA A 192 -1.87 2.49 12.07
C ALA A 192 -0.50 2.86 11.46
N TYR A 193 -0.41 3.09 10.15
CA TYR A 193 0.85 3.39 9.49
C TYR A 193 1.31 4.83 9.76
N GLU A 194 2.49 5.01 10.34
CA GLU A 194 3.05 6.31 10.73
C GLU A 194 3.91 6.99 9.64
N GLY A 195 4.20 6.29 8.54
CA GLY A 195 4.97 6.84 7.42
C GLY A 195 4.11 7.71 6.49
N THR A 196 4.72 8.15 5.40
CA THR A 196 4.04 8.94 4.37
C THR A 196 3.20 8.03 3.47
N LEU A 197 1.96 8.45 3.18
CA LEU A 197 0.99 7.70 2.38
C LEU A 197 0.59 8.49 1.13
N LEU A 198 0.71 7.87 -0.05
CA LEU A 198 0.13 8.33 -1.30
C LEU A 198 -0.96 7.34 -1.74
N LEU A 199 -2.20 7.77 -1.75
CA LEU A 199 -3.36 6.94 -2.03
C LEU A 199 -4.12 7.47 -3.25
N VAL A 200 -4.17 6.70 -4.33
CA VAL A 200 -5.11 6.93 -5.43
C VAL A 200 -6.35 6.09 -5.16
N THR A 201 -7.47 6.72 -4.95
CA THR A 201 -8.76 6.04 -4.83
C THR A 201 -9.93 6.99 -5.05
N HIS A 202 -11.05 6.43 -5.43
CA HIS A 202 -12.34 7.10 -5.46
C HIS A 202 -13.27 6.60 -4.34
N ASP A 203 -12.83 5.64 -3.53
CA ASP A 203 -13.57 5.08 -2.41
C ASP A 203 -13.57 6.04 -1.22
N ARG A 204 -14.75 6.61 -0.92
CA ARG A 204 -14.91 7.57 0.19
C ARG A 204 -14.67 6.93 1.55
N ARG A 205 -15.08 5.66 1.72
CA ARG A 205 -14.88 4.94 2.98
C ARG A 205 -13.40 4.81 3.30
N MET A 206 -12.60 4.42 2.31
CA MET A 206 -11.15 4.32 2.48
C MET A 206 -10.51 5.68 2.77
N LEU A 207 -10.93 6.76 2.09
CA LEU A 207 -10.42 8.11 2.36
C LEU A 207 -10.68 8.57 3.80
N ASP A 208 -11.83 8.20 4.36
CA ASP A 208 -12.19 8.53 5.73
C ASP A 208 -11.42 7.64 6.73
N ALA A 209 -11.32 6.34 6.46
CA ALA A 209 -10.63 5.37 7.32
C ALA A 209 -9.13 5.65 7.48
N VAL A 210 -8.45 6.14 6.43
CA VAL A 210 -7.01 6.40 6.46
C VAL A 210 -6.64 7.82 6.90
N HIS A 211 -7.56 8.62 7.40
CA HIS A 211 -7.33 9.98 7.92
C HIS A 211 -6.50 10.86 6.95
N VAL A 212 -6.98 10.98 5.70
CA VAL A 212 -6.33 11.81 4.68
C VAL A 212 -6.16 13.25 5.16
N THR A 213 -4.94 13.78 5.12
CA THR A 213 -4.60 15.16 5.53
C THR A 213 -4.61 16.15 4.37
N ARG A 214 -4.35 15.66 3.13
CA ARG A 214 -4.25 16.49 1.92
C ARG A 214 -4.93 15.78 0.75
N ARG A 215 -5.60 16.54 -0.11
CA ARG A 215 -6.25 16.01 -1.32
C ARG A 215 -5.73 16.71 -2.57
N LEU A 216 -5.26 15.93 -3.54
CA LEU A 216 -4.84 16.40 -4.85
C LEU A 216 -5.90 15.95 -5.86
N ASP A 217 -6.55 16.91 -6.48
CA ASP A 217 -7.55 16.66 -7.52
C ASP A 217 -6.92 16.82 -8.89
N VAL A 218 -6.95 15.77 -9.69
CA VAL A 218 -6.36 15.73 -11.04
C VAL A 218 -7.46 15.76 -12.07
N ALA A 219 -7.51 16.82 -12.86
CA ALA A 219 -8.48 17.00 -13.93
C ALA A 219 -7.79 17.59 -15.17
N ASP A 220 -7.96 16.95 -16.32
CA ASP A 220 -7.41 17.42 -17.61
C ASP A 220 -5.92 17.79 -17.55
N GLY A 221 -5.13 16.97 -16.84
CA GLY A 221 -3.69 17.20 -16.67
C GLY A 221 -3.31 18.32 -15.70
N LYS A 222 -4.26 18.95 -15.03
CA LYS A 222 -4.02 19.93 -13.97
C LYS A 222 -4.16 19.30 -12.61
N VAL A 223 -3.36 19.73 -11.66
CA VAL A 223 -3.38 19.30 -10.26
C VAL A 223 -3.80 20.47 -9.39
N THR A 224 -4.81 20.27 -8.58
CA THR A 224 -5.30 21.26 -7.61
C THR A 224 -5.30 20.65 -6.22
N GLU A 225 -4.71 21.33 -5.26
CA GLU A 225 -4.74 20.90 -3.85
C GLU A 225 -5.94 21.52 -3.13
N ARG A 226 -6.61 20.68 -2.28
CA ARG A 226 -7.77 21.06 -1.46
C ARG A 226 -7.53 20.69 -0.01
#